data_bbf306a519c28f35920c194b1f1a7906
#
_entry.id   bbf306a519c28f35920c194b1f1a7906
#
_cell.length_a   1.000
_cell.length_b   1.000
_cell.length_c   1.000
_cell.angle_alpha   90.00
_cell.angle_beta   90.00
_cell.angle_gamma   90.00
#
_symmetry.space_group_name_H-M   'P 1'
#
loop_
_entity.id
_entity.type
_entity.pdbx_description
1 polymer ?
#
loop_
_entity_poly.entity_id
_entity_poly.type
_entity_poly.pdbx_seq_one_letter_code
_entity_poly.pdbx_strand_id
1 'polypeptide(L)'
;KEYKPAIPLEVIPCSADLALFDYSKIDANEKAALKTELNINEDDFVISYLGSIGGWYLTAEMLQFCKLLSKRIPAAKFLFISPHRHEEIKAIAAQYEIPADKVVVKKASRVQVPALLSLSSYSIFFIKPCYSKQSSSPTKHGEIMAMGIPVITNGGVGDVAEIVQSTHSGIVIDEFTDAIFESAINEVANKKDYDAVAIRAGAVKWYSLENAIEKYTRIYKSILG
;
A
#
# COMPACT_ATOMS: atom_id res chain seq x y z
N LYS A 1 -32.19 -3.53 3.22
CA LYS A 1 -32.95 -2.32 2.81
C LYS A 1 -31.96 -1.31 2.30
N GLU A 2 -32.04 -0.96 1.03
CA GLU A 2 -31.26 0.12 0.45
C GLU A 2 -31.66 1.45 1.13
N TYR A 3 -30.75 2.08 1.83
CA TYR A 3 -30.98 3.40 2.41
C TYR A 3 -30.85 4.45 1.28
N LYS A 4 -31.96 5.09 0.94
CA LYS A 4 -31.97 6.24 0.02
C LYS A 4 -32.11 7.51 0.85
N PRO A 5 -31.03 8.22 1.15
CA PRO A 5 -31.10 9.45 1.91
C PRO A 5 -31.87 10.52 1.15
N ALA A 6 -32.76 11.25 1.83
CA ALA A 6 -33.44 12.41 1.31
C ALA A 6 -32.52 13.66 1.22
N ILE A 7 -31.32 13.55 1.80
CA ILE A 7 -30.30 14.61 1.82
C ILE A 7 -29.15 14.27 0.85
N PRO A 8 -28.42 15.27 0.31
CA PRO A 8 -27.24 15.03 -0.50
C PRO A 8 -26.21 14.17 0.25
N LEU A 9 -25.65 13.15 -0.44
CA LEU A 9 -24.62 12.27 0.10
C LEU A 9 -23.44 12.28 -0.85
N GLU A 10 -22.24 12.42 -0.29
CA GLU A 10 -20.98 12.35 -1.03
C GLU A 10 -19.98 11.47 -0.28
N VAL A 11 -19.29 10.61 -1.00
CA VAL A 11 -18.19 9.79 -0.44
C VAL A 11 -16.88 10.52 -0.71
N ILE A 12 -16.13 10.76 0.36
CA ILE A 12 -14.85 11.48 0.30
C ILE A 12 -13.81 10.62 0.99
N PRO A 13 -12.92 9.93 0.23
CA PRO A 13 -11.81 9.18 0.80
C PRO A 13 -10.84 10.07 1.58
N CYS A 14 -10.03 9.48 2.46
CA CYS A 14 -8.94 10.20 3.13
C CYS A 14 -7.95 10.73 2.09
N SER A 15 -7.60 12.03 2.18
CA SER A 15 -6.66 12.63 1.25
C SER A 15 -5.21 12.25 1.57
N ALA A 16 -4.39 12.09 0.53
CA ALA A 16 -2.94 11.94 0.61
C ALA A 16 -2.24 13.26 0.26
N ASP A 17 -1.05 13.47 0.82
CA ASP A 17 -0.19 14.60 0.47
C ASP A 17 0.54 14.32 -0.85
N LEU A 18 -0.10 14.64 -1.98
CA LEU A 18 0.43 14.39 -3.32
C LEU A 18 1.63 15.26 -3.67
N ALA A 19 1.89 16.34 -2.91
CA ALA A 19 3.07 17.18 -3.10
C ALA A 19 4.31 16.55 -2.45
N LEU A 20 4.13 15.90 -1.30
CA LEU A 20 5.17 15.15 -0.60
C LEU A 20 5.41 13.77 -1.29
N PHE A 21 4.34 13.04 -1.58
CA PHE A 21 4.40 11.73 -2.23
C PHE A 21 4.40 11.90 -3.75
N ASP A 22 5.60 12.15 -4.27
CA ASP A 22 5.84 12.41 -5.70
C ASP A 22 7.12 11.73 -6.15
N TYR A 23 7.00 10.63 -6.92
CA TYR A 23 8.14 9.86 -7.38
C TYR A 23 9.09 10.67 -8.29
N SER A 24 8.58 11.71 -8.97
CA SER A 24 9.40 12.55 -9.83
C SER A 24 10.38 13.46 -9.06
N LYS A 25 10.18 13.61 -7.75
CA LYS A 25 11.00 14.42 -6.86
C LYS A 25 12.05 13.61 -6.09
N ILE A 26 12.08 12.29 -6.29
CA ILE A 26 13.02 11.43 -5.58
C ILE A 26 14.43 11.65 -6.14
N ASP A 27 15.34 12.03 -5.28
CA ASP A 27 16.77 12.19 -5.63
C ASP A 27 17.41 10.81 -5.86
N ALA A 28 18.08 10.66 -7.00
CA ALA A 28 18.70 9.40 -7.38
C ALA A 28 19.86 9.01 -6.45
N ASN A 29 20.61 10.00 -5.92
CA ASN A 29 21.71 9.74 -4.99
C ASN A 29 21.18 9.32 -3.63
N GLU A 30 20.08 9.95 -3.16
CA GLU A 30 19.40 9.54 -1.95
C GLU A 30 18.88 8.10 -2.07
N LYS A 31 18.25 7.77 -3.19
CA LYS A 31 17.78 6.40 -3.48
C LYS A 31 18.94 5.39 -3.47
N ALA A 32 20.05 5.70 -4.10
CA ALA A 32 21.24 4.84 -4.14
C ALA A 32 21.85 4.67 -2.73
N ALA A 33 21.94 5.75 -1.95
CA ALA A 33 22.42 5.72 -0.57
C ALA A 33 21.54 4.83 0.32
N LEU A 34 20.21 4.95 0.18
CA LEU A 34 19.25 4.10 0.91
C LEU A 34 19.39 2.63 0.52
N LYS A 35 19.56 2.29 -0.76
CA LYS A 35 19.82 0.92 -1.19
C LYS A 35 21.07 0.34 -0.51
N THR A 36 22.16 1.10 -0.49
CA THR A 36 23.41 0.71 0.17
C THR A 36 23.20 0.52 1.68
N GLU A 37 22.59 1.51 2.35
CA GLU A 37 22.31 1.45 3.79
C GLU A 37 21.48 0.23 4.19
N LEU A 38 20.49 -0.11 3.37
CA LEU A 38 19.52 -1.17 3.65
C LEU A 38 19.94 -2.53 3.06
N ASN A 39 21.13 -2.61 2.46
CA ASN A 39 21.63 -3.80 1.78
C ASN A 39 20.61 -4.33 0.73
N ILE A 40 20.07 -3.42 -0.08
CA ILE A 40 19.17 -3.72 -1.20
C ILE A 40 19.98 -3.57 -2.50
N ASN A 41 20.10 -4.66 -3.24
CA ASN A 41 20.82 -4.67 -4.53
C ASN A 41 19.91 -4.18 -5.66
N GLU A 42 20.52 -3.87 -6.83
CA GLU A 42 19.77 -3.39 -8.01
C GLU A 42 18.76 -4.43 -8.51
N ASP A 43 19.10 -5.72 -8.43
CA ASP A 43 18.28 -6.83 -8.89
C ASP A 43 17.31 -7.36 -7.83
N ASP A 44 17.31 -6.79 -6.61
CA ASP A 44 16.38 -7.21 -5.56
C ASP A 44 14.94 -6.79 -5.91
N PHE A 45 14.02 -7.72 -5.70
CA PHE A 45 12.58 -7.48 -5.85
C PHE A 45 12.00 -7.06 -4.50
N VAL A 46 11.77 -5.77 -4.33
CA VAL A 46 11.36 -5.21 -3.04
C VAL A 46 9.84 -5.11 -2.91
N ILE A 47 9.28 -5.76 -1.88
CA ILE A 47 7.91 -5.50 -1.43
C ILE A 47 7.96 -4.71 -0.14
N SER A 48 7.34 -3.53 -0.14
CA SER A 48 7.25 -2.71 1.07
C SER A 48 5.93 -2.88 1.80
N TYR A 49 5.98 -2.68 3.11
CA TYR A 49 4.83 -2.42 3.97
C TYR A 49 5.02 -1.06 4.65
N LEU A 50 4.00 -0.20 4.60
CA LEU A 50 3.99 1.12 5.24
C LEU A 50 3.02 1.14 6.42
N GLY A 51 3.52 1.39 7.63
CA GLY A 51 2.70 1.64 8.82
C GLY A 51 3.03 0.78 10.03
N SER A 52 2.19 0.85 11.05
CA SER A 52 2.29 0.02 12.26
C SER A 52 1.79 -1.40 12.01
N ILE A 53 2.31 -2.37 12.76
CA ILE A 53 1.86 -3.77 12.72
C ILE A 53 0.83 -4.06 13.82
N GLY A 54 0.07 -5.15 13.63
CA GLY A 54 -0.94 -5.62 14.58
C GLY A 54 -2.24 -4.80 14.54
N GLY A 55 -3.11 -5.03 15.52
CA GLY A 55 -4.44 -4.43 15.54
C GLY A 55 -5.30 -4.87 14.36
N TRP A 56 -5.61 -3.94 13.47
CA TRP A 56 -6.41 -4.22 12.27
C TRP A 56 -5.57 -4.70 11.09
N TYR A 57 -4.22 -4.60 11.17
CA TYR A 57 -3.33 -5.05 10.10
C TYR A 57 -3.01 -6.52 10.26
N LEU A 58 -3.24 -7.28 9.21
CA LEU A 58 -3.06 -8.74 9.16
C LEU A 58 -1.58 -9.06 8.88
N THR A 59 -0.74 -8.83 9.88
CA THR A 59 0.72 -9.00 9.77
C THR A 59 1.10 -10.45 9.49
N ALA A 60 0.39 -11.41 10.09
CA ALA A 60 0.62 -12.84 9.88
C ALA A 60 0.37 -13.23 8.42
N GLU A 61 -0.76 -12.80 7.87
CA GLU A 61 -1.14 -13.07 6.48
C GLU A 61 -0.19 -12.39 5.48
N MET A 62 0.26 -11.17 5.77
CA MET A 62 1.30 -10.52 4.96
C MET A 62 2.61 -11.30 4.98
N LEU A 63 3.04 -11.80 6.13
CA LEU A 63 4.27 -12.60 6.24
C LEU A 63 4.12 -13.99 5.62
N GLN A 64 2.93 -14.60 5.68
CA GLN A 64 2.65 -15.82 4.93
C GLN A 64 2.79 -15.60 3.42
N PHE A 65 2.23 -14.50 2.91
CA PHE A 65 2.42 -14.09 1.52
C PHE A 65 3.91 -13.91 1.19
N CYS A 66 4.65 -13.19 2.03
CA CYS A 66 6.10 -12.98 1.86
C CYS A 66 6.89 -14.30 1.85
N LYS A 67 6.55 -15.25 2.74
CA LYS A 67 7.15 -16.59 2.75
C LYS A 67 6.96 -17.31 1.41
N LEU A 68 5.73 -17.36 0.90
CA LEU A 68 5.42 -17.99 -0.39
C LEU A 68 6.13 -17.27 -1.55
N LEU A 69 6.09 -15.94 -1.56
CA LEU A 69 6.77 -15.13 -2.57
C LEU A 69 8.27 -15.39 -2.60
N SER A 70 8.93 -15.51 -1.43
CA SER A 70 10.38 -15.73 -1.35
C SER A 70 10.82 -17.06 -1.95
N LYS A 71 9.92 -18.05 -2.01
CA LYS A 71 10.17 -19.33 -2.69
C LYS A 71 10.10 -19.18 -4.22
N ARG A 72 9.22 -18.31 -4.71
CA ARG A 72 9.00 -18.09 -6.14
C ARG A 72 9.96 -17.05 -6.73
N ILE A 73 10.32 -16.02 -5.94
CA ILE A 73 11.26 -14.97 -6.32
C ILE A 73 12.40 -14.95 -5.28
N PRO A 74 13.52 -15.67 -5.51
CA PRO A 74 14.62 -15.73 -4.55
C PRO A 74 15.25 -14.37 -4.23
N ALA A 75 15.21 -13.41 -5.16
CA ALA A 75 15.69 -12.05 -4.96
C ALA A 75 14.69 -11.15 -4.19
N ALA A 76 13.58 -11.69 -3.68
CA ALA A 76 12.60 -10.90 -2.95
C ALA A 76 13.16 -10.41 -1.60
N LYS A 77 12.95 -9.12 -1.33
CA LYS A 77 13.20 -8.44 -0.04
C LYS A 77 11.94 -7.78 0.48
N PHE A 78 11.80 -7.73 1.81
CA PHE A 78 10.59 -7.23 2.47
C PHE A 78 10.95 -6.04 3.33
N LEU A 79 10.57 -4.83 2.85
CA LEU A 79 10.87 -3.56 3.50
C LEU A 79 9.69 -3.10 4.36
N PHE A 80 9.81 -3.23 5.67
CA PHE A 80 8.83 -2.70 6.62
C PHE A 80 9.21 -1.27 7.03
N ILE A 81 8.46 -0.29 6.53
CA ILE A 81 8.58 1.12 6.91
C ILE A 81 7.62 1.34 8.08
N SER A 82 8.12 1.14 9.31
CA SER A 82 7.29 1.11 10.52
C SER A 82 7.86 2.01 11.60
N PRO A 83 7.02 2.81 12.29
CA PRO A 83 7.49 3.69 13.36
C PRO A 83 7.92 2.94 14.64
N HIS A 84 7.41 1.71 14.85
CA HIS A 84 7.56 0.95 16.09
C HIS A 84 7.68 -0.56 15.85
N ARG A 85 7.97 -1.32 16.94
CA ARG A 85 7.87 -2.79 17.02
C ARG A 85 8.80 -3.53 16.06
N HIS A 86 10.00 -3.00 15.80
CA HIS A 86 10.94 -3.54 14.81
C HIS A 86 11.38 -4.96 15.15
N GLU A 87 11.72 -5.23 16.41
CA GLU A 87 12.15 -6.57 16.84
C GLU A 87 11.00 -7.59 16.76
N GLU A 88 9.77 -7.13 17.00
CA GLU A 88 8.59 -7.97 16.85
C GLU A 88 8.34 -8.34 15.38
N ILE A 89 8.50 -7.39 14.45
CA ILE A 89 8.40 -7.67 13.01
C ILE A 89 9.41 -8.77 12.61
N LYS A 90 10.66 -8.63 13.03
CA LYS A 90 11.71 -9.62 12.77
C LYS A 90 11.41 -10.98 13.42
N ALA A 91 10.94 -10.97 14.68
CA ALA A 91 10.60 -12.18 15.39
C ALA A 91 9.44 -12.95 14.73
N ILE A 92 8.38 -12.24 14.30
CA ILE A 92 7.28 -12.86 13.57
C ILE A 92 7.76 -13.38 12.21
N ALA A 93 8.57 -12.61 11.46
CA ALA A 93 9.13 -13.05 10.19
C ALA A 93 9.95 -14.35 10.34
N ALA A 94 10.73 -14.46 11.41
CA ALA A 94 11.49 -15.68 11.72
C ALA A 94 10.58 -16.89 12.00
N GLN A 95 9.41 -16.69 12.65
CA GLN A 95 8.41 -17.76 12.85
C GLN A 95 7.83 -18.26 11.50
N TYR A 96 7.78 -17.39 10.49
CA TYR A 96 7.40 -17.75 9.12
C TYR A 96 8.58 -18.27 8.29
N GLU A 97 9.74 -18.53 8.91
CA GLU A 97 10.95 -19.07 8.25
C GLU A 97 11.44 -18.15 7.09
N ILE A 98 11.18 -16.84 7.18
CA ILE A 98 11.73 -15.87 6.24
C ILE A 98 13.16 -15.57 6.65
N PRO A 99 14.16 -15.74 5.76
CA PRO A 99 15.56 -15.45 6.09
C PRO A 99 15.76 -14.01 6.55
N ALA A 100 16.55 -13.81 7.60
CA ALA A 100 16.74 -12.51 8.23
C ALA A 100 17.32 -11.45 7.29
N ASP A 101 18.14 -11.84 6.33
CA ASP A 101 18.72 -10.98 5.31
C ASP A 101 17.70 -10.48 4.28
N LYS A 102 16.54 -11.11 4.23
CA LYS A 102 15.41 -10.67 3.37
C LYS A 102 14.48 -9.69 4.05
N VAL A 103 14.57 -9.51 5.36
CA VAL A 103 13.65 -8.65 6.14
C VAL A 103 14.37 -7.38 6.57
N VAL A 104 13.99 -6.29 5.95
CA VAL A 104 14.50 -4.94 6.27
C VAL A 104 13.43 -4.20 7.04
N VAL A 105 13.77 -3.67 8.23
CA VAL A 105 12.84 -2.87 9.04
C VAL A 105 13.46 -1.51 9.28
N LYS A 106 12.77 -0.46 8.85
CA LYS A 106 13.27 0.92 8.94
C LYS A 106 12.23 1.83 9.58
N LYS A 107 12.65 2.58 10.60
CA LYS A 107 11.91 3.73 11.09
C LYS A 107 12.16 4.91 10.16
N ALA A 108 11.12 5.66 9.85
CA ALA A 108 11.21 6.86 9.03
C ALA A 108 10.35 7.99 9.59
N SER A 109 10.80 9.21 9.44
CA SER A 109 9.95 10.39 9.53
C SER A 109 9.07 10.49 8.28
N ARG A 110 7.95 11.22 8.38
CA ARG A 110 7.02 11.36 7.24
C ARG A 110 7.70 11.82 5.96
N VAL A 111 8.67 12.73 6.05
CA VAL A 111 9.39 13.26 4.88
C VAL A 111 10.36 12.27 4.24
N GLN A 112 10.79 11.23 4.97
CA GLN A 112 11.67 10.17 4.46
C GLN A 112 10.89 9.01 3.82
N VAL A 113 9.57 8.90 4.09
CA VAL A 113 8.77 7.78 3.59
C VAL A 113 8.76 7.70 2.06
N PRO A 114 8.62 8.80 1.29
CA PRO A 114 8.62 8.71 -0.18
C PRO A 114 9.91 8.10 -0.75
N ALA A 115 11.08 8.49 -0.24
CA ALA A 115 12.35 7.94 -0.67
C ALA A 115 12.46 6.44 -0.40
N LEU A 116 12.01 5.97 0.79
CA LEU A 116 11.96 4.55 1.12
C LEU A 116 10.96 3.78 0.24
N LEU A 117 9.77 4.33 0.03
CA LEU A 117 8.77 3.73 -0.86
C LEU A 117 9.28 3.59 -2.29
N SER A 118 10.09 4.54 -2.77
CA SER A 118 10.66 4.50 -4.13
C SER A 118 11.56 3.30 -4.41
N LEU A 119 11.99 2.57 -3.37
CA LEU A 119 12.75 1.32 -3.50
C LEU A 119 11.87 0.13 -3.89
N SER A 120 10.55 0.28 -3.83
CA SER A 120 9.60 -0.84 -3.91
C SER A 120 9.18 -1.16 -5.33
N SER A 121 9.16 -2.45 -5.66
CA SER A 121 8.48 -2.98 -6.85
C SER A 121 6.97 -3.04 -6.65
N TYR A 122 6.54 -3.40 -5.43
CA TYR A 122 5.15 -3.42 -4.96
C TYR A 122 5.08 -2.97 -3.50
N SER A 123 3.89 -2.56 -3.07
CA SER A 123 3.59 -2.40 -1.65
C SER A 123 2.44 -3.31 -1.24
N ILE A 124 2.54 -3.94 -0.06
CA ILE A 124 1.53 -4.85 0.47
C ILE A 124 0.89 -4.26 1.72
N PHE A 125 -0.43 -4.38 1.84
CA PHE A 125 -1.13 -4.17 3.10
C PHE A 125 -2.42 -4.97 3.13
N PHE A 126 -2.62 -5.73 4.22
CA PHE A 126 -3.87 -6.42 4.49
C PHE A 126 -4.51 -5.85 5.75
N ILE A 127 -5.79 -5.57 5.68
CA ILE A 127 -6.59 -5.03 6.77
C ILE A 127 -7.72 -6.01 7.05
N LYS A 128 -7.95 -6.35 8.32
CA LYS A 128 -8.99 -7.28 8.73
C LYS A 128 -10.36 -6.81 8.23
N PRO A 129 -11.01 -7.56 7.32
CA PRO A 129 -12.33 -7.19 6.85
C PRO A 129 -13.35 -7.39 7.96
N CYS A 130 -14.06 -6.33 8.32
CA CYS A 130 -15.13 -6.35 9.30
C CYS A 130 -16.06 -5.14 9.08
N TYR A 131 -17.22 -5.15 9.73
CA TYR A 131 -18.24 -4.12 9.55
C TYR A 131 -17.68 -2.69 9.66
N SER A 132 -16.89 -2.41 10.71
CA SER A 132 -16.30 -1.06 10.89
C SER A 132 -15.26 -0.66 9.83
N LYS A 133 -14.74 -1.63 9.06
CA LYS A 133 -13.76 -1.36 8.00
C LYS A 133 -14.38 -1.13 6.62
N GLN A 134 -15.68 -1.37 6.48
CA GLN A 134 -16.41 -1.03 5.25
C GLN A 134 -16.45 0.48 4.98
N SER A 135 -16.25 1.31 6.01
CA SER A 135 -16.15 2.77 5.88
C SER A 135 -14.72 3.31 6.07
N SER A 136 -13.71 2.44 6.01
CA SER A 136 -12.31 2.85 6.15
C SER A 136 -11.72 3.30 4.81
N SER A 137 -10.92 4.37 4.86
CA SER A 137 -10.12 4.83 3.73
C SER A 137 -8.66 4.92 4.16
N PRO A 138 -7.83 3.90 3.86
CA PRO A 138 -6.44 3.87 4.30
C PRO A 138 -5.60 4.95 3.58
N THR A 139 -5.17 5.98 4.28
CA THR A 139 -4.32 7.06 3.72
C THR A 139 -3.08 6.52 3.02
N LYS A 140 -2.46 5.46 3.59
CA LYS A 140 -1.30 4.79 2.97
C LYS A 140 -1.56 4.30 1.54
N HIS A 141 -2.79 3.91 1.21
CA HIS A 141 -3.14 3.49 -0.16
C HIS A 141 -2.96 4.65 -1.14
N GLY A 142 -3.48 5.83 -0.81
CA GLY A 142 -3.28 7.03 -1.61
C GLY A 142 -1.80 7.46 -1.70
N GLU A 143 -1.05 7.35 -0.60
CA GLU A 143 0.39 7.64 -0.54
C GLU A 143 1.21 6.70 -1.45
N ILE A 144 0.93 5.40 -1.40
CA ILE A 144 1.59 4.39 -2.24
C ILE A 144 1.26 4.61 -3.72
N MET A 145 -0.02 4.81 -4.05
CA MET A 145 -0.45 5.10 -5.42
C MET A 145 0.16 6.40 -5.94
N ALA A 146 0.29 7.43 -5.10
CA ALA A 146 0.93 8.70 -5.47
C ALA A 146 2.40 8.52 -5.87
N MET A 147 3.08 7.51 -5.29
CA MET A 147 4.44 7.10 -5.69
C MET A 147 4.46 6.20 -6.94
N GLY A 148 3.32 5.98 -7.61
CA GLY A 148 3.24 5.13 -8.79
C GLY A 148 3.48 3.64 -8.52
N ILE A 149 3.33 3.19 -7.27
CA ILE A 149 3.67 1.82 -6.84
C ILE A 149 2.40 0.96 -6.84
N PRO A 150 2.40 -0.20 -7.51
CA PRO A 150 1.28 -1.11 -7.46
C PRO A 150 1.13 -1.74 -6.07
N VAL A 151 -0.13 -2.01 -5.68
CA VAL A 151 -0.44 -2.56 -4.36
C VAL A 151 -0.90 -4.02 -4.42
N ILE A 152 -0.61 -4.76 -3.36
CA ILE A 152 -1.23 -6.05 -3.05
C ILE A 152 -2.06 -5.84 -1.80
N THR A 153 -3.37 -5.96 -1.91
CA THR A 153 -4.30 -5.64 -0.82
C THR A 153 -5.49 -6.60 -0.80
N ASN A 154 -6.39 -6.45 0.15
CA ASN A 154 -7.59 -7.28 0.24
C ASN A 154 -8.88 -6.47 0.09
N GLY A 155 -9.94 -7.18 -0.30
CA GLY A 155 -11.30 -6.66 -0.31
C GLY A 155 -11.90 -6.45 1.09
N GLY A 156 -13.12 -5.89 1.15
CA GLY A 156 -13.87 -5.66 2.39
C GLY A 156 -13.38 -4.49 3.24
N VAL A 157 -12.64 -3.55 2.66
CA VAL A 157 -12.08 -2.36 3.32
C VAL A 157 -12.43 -1.12 2.51
N GLY A 158 -13.50 -0.43 2.88
CA GLY A 158 -13.99 0.75 2.17
C GLY A 158 -13.99 0.58 0.66
N ASP A 159 -13.49 1.56 -0.05
CA ASP A 159 -13.43 1.62 -1.51
C ASP A 159 -12.12 1.06 -2.10
N VAL A 160 -11.26 0.44 -1.26
CA VAL A 160 -9.91 0.01 -1.67
C VAL A 160 -9.94 -0.91 -2.88
N ALA A 161 -10.78 -1.96 -2.86
CA ALA A 161 -10.87 -2.92 -3.96
C ALA A 161 -11.38 -2.25 -5.26
N GLU A 162 -12.41 -1.41 -5.17
CA GLU A 162 -12.95 -0.65 -6.31
C GLU A 162 -11.89 0.27 -6.91
N ILE A 163 -11.14 0.99 -6.07
CA ILE A 163 -10.08 1.89 -6.52
C ILE A 163 -8.99 1.10 -7.25
N VAL A 164 -8.48 0.00 -6.66
CA VAL A 164 -7.44 -0.83 -7.28
C VAL A 164 -7.90 -1.39 -8.63
N GLN A 165 -9.12 -1.92 -8.70
CA GLN A 165 -9.67 -2.49 -9.92
C GLN A 165 -9.91 -1.43 -11.01
N SER A 166 -10.53 -0.30 -10.65
CA SER A 166 -10.86 0.77 -11.61
C SER A 166 -9.64 1.54 -12.13
N THR A 167 -8.53 1.54 -11.38
CA THR A 167 -7.29 2.22 -11.75
C THR A 167 -6.20 1.26 -12.24
N HIS A 168 -6.47 -0.04 -12.25
CA HIS A 168 -5.49 -1.09 -12.56
C HIS A 168 -4.18 -0.91 -11.77
N SER A 169 -4.29 -0.56 -10.48
CA SER A 169 -3.16 -0.17 -9.64
C SER A 169 -2.64 -1.30 -8.74
N GLY A 170 -3.00 -2.55 -8.99
CA GLY A 170 -2.52 -3.65 -8.17
C GLY A 170 -3.40 -4.90 -8.18
N ILE A 171 -3.23 -5.72 -7.16
CA ILE A 171 -3.89 -7.00 -6.97
C ILE A 171 -4.78 -6.95 -5.73
N VAL A 172 -6.02 -7.38 -5.85
CA VAL A 172 -6.95 -7.54 -4.73
C VAL A 172 -7.09 -9.01 -4.40
N ILE A 173 -6.88 -9.36 -3.13
CA ILE A 173 -7.01 -10.71 -2.59
C ILE A 173 -8.35 -10.82 -1.87
N ASP A 174 -9.14 -11.82 -2.22
CA ASP A 174 -10.47 -12.01 -1.62
C ASP A 174 -10.41 -12.93 -0.39
N GLU A 175 -9.48 -13.90 -0.36
CA GLU A 175 -9.29 -14.84 0.73
C GLU A 175 -7.82 -15.03 1.08
N PHE A 176 -7.51 -15.28 2.36
CA PHE A 176 -6.15 -15.45 2.85
C PHE A 176 -5.77 -16.94 2.89
N THR A 177 -5.79 -17.58 1.73
CA THR A 177 -5.37 -18.99 1.55
C THR A 177 -4.10 -19.06 0.71
N ASP A 178 -3.31 -20.12 0.89
CA ASP A 178 -2.08 -20.34 0.13
C ASP A 178 -2.36 -20.38 -1.39
N ALA A 179 -3.47 -20.99 -1.81
CA ALA A 179 -3.84 -21.07 -3.23
C ALA A 179 -4.11 -19.69 -3.85
N ILE A 180 -4.79 -18.80 -3.13
CA ILE A 180 -5.05 -17.42 -3.60
C ILE A 180 -3.74 -16.62 -3.58
N PHE A 181 -2.91 -16.80 -2.54
CA PHE A 181 -1.59 -16.17 -2.49
C PHE A 181 -0.70 -16.62 -3.65
N GLU A 182 -0.64 -17.91 -3.96
CA GLU A 182 0.13 -18.43 -5.09
C GLU A 182 -0.38 -17.88 -6.44
N SER A 183 -1.69 -17.73 -6.61
CA SER A 183 -2.26 -17.08 -7.80
C SER A 183 -1.78 -15.63 -7.95
N ALA A 184 -1.88 -14.83 -6.87
CA ALA A 184 -1.39 -13.46 -6.85
C ALA A 184 0.14 -13.38 -7.06
N ILE A 185 0.90 -14.29 -6.45
CA ILE A 185 2.36 -14.39 -6.61
C ILE A 185 2.74 -14.71 -8.06
N ASN A 186 1.98 -15.58 -8.74
CA ASN A 186 2.20 -15.85 -10.16
C ASN A 186 1.96 -14.61 -11.03
N GLU A 187 0.94 -13.78 -10.72
CA GLU A 187 0.72 -12.51 -11.39
C GLU A 187 1.90 -11.55 -11.18
N VAL A 188 2.38 -11.43 -9.93
CA VAL A 188 3.57 -10.64 -9.57
C VAL A 188 4.82 -11.13 -10.30
N ALA A 189 5.07 -12.46 -10.32
CA ALA A 189 6.25 -13.06 -10.93
C ALA A 189 6.28 -12.95 -12.46
N ASN A 190 5.11 -12.94 -13.09
CA ASN A 190 4.97 -12.75 -14.53
C ASN A 190 5.18 -11.28 -14.97
N LYS A 191 5.60 -10.41 -14.03
CA LYS A 191 5.92 -9.00 -14.26
C LYS A 191 4.84 -8.30 -15.08
N LYS A 192 3.61 -8.31 -14.57
CA LYS A 192 2.56 -7.45 -15.13
C LYS A 192 3.07 -6.01 -15.08
N ASP A 193 3.23 -5.40 -16.23
CA ASP A 193 3.68 -4.02 -16.34
C ASP A 193 2.57 -3.11 -15.82
N TYR A 194 2.82 -2.53 -14.65
CA TYR A 194 1.98 -1.49 -14.09
C TYR A 194 2.52 -0.12 -14.50
N ASP A 195 1.64 0.68 -15.07
CA ASP A 195 1.98 2.05 -15.48
C ASP A 195 1.96 2.98 -14.24
N ALA A 196 3.13 3.39 -13.79
CA ALA A 196 3.29 4.29 -12.65
C ALA A 196 2.58 5.64 -12.84
N VAL A 197 2.50 6.13 -14.10
CA VAL A 197 1.79 7.38 -14.42
C VAL A 197 0.28 7.18 -14.26
N ALA A 198 -0.26 6.07 -14.74
CA ALA A 198 -1.66 5.72 -14.58
C ALA A 198 -2.04 5.48 -13.11
N ILE A 199 -1.19 4.80 -12.33
CA ILE A 199 -1.40 4.61 -10.88
C ILE A 199 -1.45 5.95 -10.17
N ARG A 200 -0.50 6.86 -10.43
CA ARG A 200 -0.49 8.20 -9.85
C ARG A 200 -1.72 9.02 -10.26
N ALA A 201 -2.15 8.93 -11.51
CA ALA A 201 -3.39 9.58 -11.96
C ALA A 201 -4.61 9.08 -11.17
N GLY A 202 -4.63 7.78 -10.84
CA GLY A 202 -5.60 7.19 -9.91
C GLY A 202 -5.54 7.82 -8.52
N ALA A 203 -4.33 8.02 -7.96
CA ALA A 203 -4.18 8.70 -6.67
C ALA A 203 -4.70 10.14 -6.72
N VAL A 204 -4.42 10.89 -7.77
CA VAL A 204 -4.95 12.25 -7.96
C VAL A 204 -6.48 12.24 -7.99
N LYS A 205 -7.08 11.31 -8.74
CA LYS A 205 -8.53 11.19 -8.86
C LYS A 205 -9.21 10.90 -7.51
N TRP A 206 -8.67 9.97 -6.71
CA TRP A 206 -9.36 9.44 -5.54
C TRP A 206 -8.90 10.07 -4.21
N TYR A 207 -7.64 10.50 -4.11
CA TYR A 207 -6.99 10.89 -2.86
C TYR A 207 -6.48 12.33 -2.84
N SER A 208 -6.75 13.14 -3.89
CA SER A 208 -6.36 14.55 -3.91
C SER A 208 -7.14 15.36 -2.86
N LEU A 209 -6.42 16.20 -2.12
CA LEU A 209 -7.01 17.11 -1.15
C LEU A 209 -7.88 18.16 -1.86
N GLU A 210 -7.47 18.62 -3.03
CA GLU A 210 -8.21 19.59 -3.84
C GLU A 210 -9.59 19.03 -4.22
N ASN A 211 -9.63 17.79 -4.74
CA ASN A 211 -10.89 17.11 -5.08
C ASN A 211 -11.78 16.90 -3.84
N ALA A 212 -11.19 16.61 -2.69
CA ALA A 212 -11.92 16.49 -1.43
C ALA A 212 -12.55 17.84 -1.03
N ILE A 213 -11.78 18.93 -1.11
CA ILE A 213 -12.26 20.30 -0.81
C ILE A 213 -13.41 20.71 -1.73
N GLU A 214 -13.32 20.40 -3.03
CA GLU A 214 -14.40 20.67 -3.99
C GLU A 214 -15.68 19.93 -3.62
N LYS A 215 -15.57 18.64 -3.25
CA LYS A 215 -16.72 17.83 -2.81
C LYS A 215 -17.33 18.41 -1.52
N TYR A 216 -16.53 18.73 -0.51
CA TYR A 216 -17.00 19.41 0.71
C TYR A 216 -17.69 20.72 0.39
N THR A 217 -17.07 21.56 -0.44
CA THR A 217 -17.62 22.88 -0.81
C THR A 217 -18.97 22.72 -1.51
N ARG A 218 -19.10 21.76 -2.43
CA ARG A 218 -20.37 21.48 -3.13
C ARG A 218 -21.47 21.10 -2.15
N ILE A 219 -21.19 20.21 -1.21
CA ILE A 219 -22.18 19.78 -0.20
C ILE A 219 -22.58 20.95 0.70
N TYR A 220 -21.62 21.70 1.22
CA TYR A 220 -21.94 22.87 2.06
C TYR A 220 -22.80 23.90 1.32
N LYS A 221 -22.48 24.23 0.07
CA LYS A 221 -23.29 25.14 -0.75
C LYS A 221 -24.70 24.60 -1.00
N SER A 222 -24.87 23.28 -1.17
CA SER A 222 -26.20 22.69 -1.38
C SER A 222 -27.09 22.69 -0.12
N ILE A 223 -26.50 22.83 1.05
CA ILE A 223 -27.22 22.87 2.35
C ILE A 223 -27.49 24.29 2.80
N LEU A 224 -26.59 25.23 2.52
CA LEU A 224 -26.66 26.59 3.01
C LEU A 224 -27.39 27.56 2.03
N GLY A 225 -27.61 27.17 0.79
CA GLY A 225 -28.24 27.95 -0.26
C GLY A 225 -27.22 28.79 -0.98
#